data_9d7e8116a7ba8bab43a69cc5d8859d2b
#
_entry.id   9d7e8116a7ba8bab43a69cc5d8859d2b
#
_cell.length_a   1.000
_cell.length_b   1.000
_cell.length_c   1.000
_cell.angle_alpha   90.00
_cell.angle_beta   90.00
_cell.angle_gamma   90.00
#
_symmetry.space_group_name_H-M   'P 1'
#
loop_
_entity.id
_entity.type
_entity.pdbx_description
1 polymer ?
#
loop_
_entity_poly.entity_id
_entity_poly.type
_entity_poly.pdbx_seq_one_letter_code
_entity_poly.pdbx_strand_id
1 'polypeptide(L)'
;MPHSVAQITTLTCPTCGLAFPAQLWVIVDGDERPDLLARVRNGTLQQIACPRDHLLQVDAPLLLYLPAHSRPLLFSPAQDTNSEQDRQQAERFLITLRGSLGEKWQDEWLTGGLSTVPRAALPAFLSDDPEAALADLMQQQVKQLSPALREAFDEVLVVLALDGVNFTAEGELEKALAARPDLRAHLQQIAAAETSTG
;
A
#
# COMPACT_ATOMS: atom_id res chain seq x y z
N MET A 1 11.05 -23.69 -9.70
CA MET A 1 9.64 -23.31 -10.00
C MET A 1 9.58 -21.81 -10.07
N PRO A 2 8.66 -21.19 -10.82
CA PRO A 2 8.52 -19.74 -10.80
C PRO A 2 8.05 -19.29 -9.40
N HIS A 3 8.62 -18.16 -8.94
CA HIS A 3 8.27 -17.58 -7.64
C HIS A 3 7.15 -16.54 -7.77
N SER A 4 7.04 -15.92 -8.96
CA SER A 4 5.96 -15.00 -9.27
C SER A 4 4.67 -15.75 -9.54
N VAL A 5 3.57 -15.31 -8.91
CA VAL A 5 2.27 -15.99 -8.96
C VAL A 5 1.18 -15.04 -9.43
N ALA A 6 0.41 -15.50 -10.40
CA ALA A 6 -0.78 -14.81 -10.86
C ALA A 6 -2.03 -15.63 -10.58
N GLN A 7 -3.13 -14.95 -10.32
CA GLN A 7 -4.47 -15.53 -10.21
C GLN A 7 -5.27 -15.18 -11.47
N ILE A 8 -5.99 -16.15 -12.00
CA ILE A 8 -6.94 -15.91 -13.08
C ILE A 8 -8.32 -15.66 -12.43
N THR A 9 -8.90 -14.52 -12.74
CA THR A 9 -10.23 -14.14 -12.24
C THR A 9 -11.07 -13.60 -13.39
N THR A 10 -12.39 -13.63 -13.24
CA THR A 10 -13.29 -13.00 -14.20
C THR A 10 -13.57 -11.57 -13.75
N LEU A 11 -13.21 -10.60 -14.58
CA LEU A 11 -13.52 -9.19 -14.39
C LEU A 11 -14.70 -8.78 -15.26
N THR A 12 -15.49 -7.82 -14.75
CA THR A 12 -16.53 -7.15 -15.55
C THR A 12 -16.09 -5.72 -15.83
N CYS A 13 -16.00 -5.35 -17.08
CA CYS A 13 -15.62 -4.00 -17.47
C CYS A 13 -16.74 -3.00 -17.08
N PRO A 14 -16.47 -1.99 -16.25
CA PRO A 14 -17.49 -1.04 -15.81
C PRO A 14 -17.99 -0.15 -16.97
N THR A 15 -17.17 0.04 -18.02
CA THR A 15 -17.51 0.90 -19.16
C THR A 15 -18.41 0.19 -20.15
N CYS A 16 -18.21 -1.11 -20.43
CA CYS A 16 -18.95 -1.80 -21.49
C CYS A 16 -19.70 -3.06 -21.02
N GLY A 17 -19.68 -3.39 -19.74
CA GLY A 17 -20.36 -4.55 -19.15
C GLY A 17 -19.81 -5.92 -19.55
N LEU A 18 -18.73 -5.99 -20.35
CA LEU A 18 -18.18 -7.26 -20.81
C LEU A 18 -17.47 -7.99 -19.67
N ALA A 19 -17.85 -9.23 -19.41
CA ALA A 19 -17.11 -10.13 -18.53
C ALA A 19 -16.01 -10.86 -19.30
N PHE A 20 -14.79 -10.91 -18.75
CA PHE A 20 -13.64 -11.54 -19.40
C PHE A 20 -12.66 -12.10 -18.38
N PRO A 21 -11.90 -13.15 -18.70
CA PRO A 21 -10.85 -13.65 -17.85
C PRO A 21 -9.67 -12.68 -17.84
N ALA A 22 -9.13 -12.41 -16.66
CA ALA A 22 -7.98 -11.56 -16.47
C ALA A 22 -6.96 -12.22 -15.53
N GLN A 23 -5.68 -11.95 -15.78
CA GLN A 23 -4.58 -12.41 -14.97
C GLN A 23 -4.13 -11.29 -14.02
N LEU A 24 -4.25 -11.51 -12.72
CA LEU A 24 -3.82 -10.59 -11.67
C LEU A 24 -2.58 -11.14 -10.99
N TRP A 25 -1.49 -10.37 -11.02
CA TRP A 25 -0.27 -10.73 -10.30
C TRP A 25 -0.41 -10.39 -8.82
N VAL A 26 -0.31 -11.43 -7.98
CA VAL A 26 -0.47 -11.31 -6.51
C VAL A 26 0.83 -11.56 -5.75
N ILE A 27 1.80 -12.28 -6.36
CA ILE A 27 3.17 -12.38 -5.87
C ILE A 27 4.09 -12.04 -7.04
N VAL A 28 5.05 -11.14 -6.82
CA VAL A 28 6.07 -10.77 -7.82
C VAL A 28 7.44 -10.91 -7.20
N ASP A 29 8.26 -11.77 -7.79
CA ASP A 29 9.70 -11.83 -7.55
C ASP A 29 10.38 -10.84 -8.49
N GLY A 30 11.02 -9.81 -7.92
CA GLY A 30 11.61 -8.71 -8.69
C GLY A 30 12.80 -9.13 -9.55
N ASP A 31 13.54 -10.16 -9.15
CA ASP A 31 14.67 -10.69 -9.92
C ASP A 31 14.20 -11.60 -11.06
N GLU A 32 13.14 -12.40 -10.82
CA GLU A 32 12.54 -13.26 -11.84
C GLU A 32 11.77 -12.46 -12.88
N ARG A 33 11.04 -11.42 -12.44
CA ARG A 33 10.13 -10.65 -13.29
C ARG A 33 10.40 -9.13 -13.15
N PRO A 34 11.53 -8.66 -13.65
CA PRO A 34 11.87 -7.23 -13.65
C PRO A 34 10.88 -6.39 -14.45
N ASP A 35 10.20 -6.98 -15.44
CA ASP A 35 9.12 -6.35 -16.20
C ASP A 35 7.91 -6.01 -15.32
N LEU A 36 7.51 -6.94 -14.42
CA LEU A 36 6.43 -6.70 -13.48
C LEU A 36 6.85 -5.72 -12.39
N LEU A 37 8.10 -5.81 -11.91
CA LEU A 37 8.62 -4.84 -10.94
C LEU A 37 8.62 -3.41 -11.52
N ALA A 38 8.98 -3.24 -12.79
CA ALA A 38 8.85 -1.94 -13.48
C ALA A 38 7.39 -1.46 -13.51
N ARG A 39 6.43 -2.34 -13.74
CA ARG A 39 5.00 -2.00 -13.68
C ARG A 39 4.53 -1.63 -12.27
N VAL A 40 5.09 -2.25 -11.22
CA VAL A 40 4.83 -1.85 -9.83
C VAL A 40 5.35 -0.44 -9.58
N ARG A 41 6.60 -0.14 -9.98
CA ARG A 41 7.21 1.19 -9.87
C ARG A 41 6.42 2.28 -10.58
N ASN A 42 5.80 1.95 -11.70
CA ASN A 42 4.98 2.88 -12.48
C ASN A 42 3.50 2.90 -12.07
N GLY A 43 3.09 2.13 -11.05
CA GLY A 43 1.70 2.03 -10.61
C GLY A 43 0.76 1.35 -11.61
N THR A 44 1.30 0.63 -12.62
CA THR A 44 0.50 0.05 -13.72
C THR A 44 0.31 -1.46 -13.63
N LEU A 45 0.83 -2.13 -12.57
CA LEU A 45 0.75 -3.59 -12.44
C LEU A 45 -0.69 -4.11 -12.51
N GLN A 46 -1.61 -3.42 -11.87
CA GLN A 46 -3.03 -3.79 -11.77
C GLN A 46 -3.92 -3.07 -12.80
N GLN A 47 -3.32 -2.47 -13.83
CA GLN A 47 -4.06 -1.94 -14.97
C GLN A 47 -4.28 -3.05 -15.99
N ILE A 48 -5.55 -3.36 -16.24
CA ILE A 48 -5.98 -4.43 -17.14
C ILE A 48 -6.82 -3.82 -18.27
N ALA A 49 -6.44 -4.12 -19.51
CA ALA A 49 -7.27 -3.77 -20.67
C ALA A 49 -8.34 -4.83 -20.89
N CYS A 50 -9.59 -4.42 -21.03
CA CYS A 50 -10.66 -5.33 -21.46
C CYS A 50 -10.52 -5.62 -22.99
N PRO A 51 -11.18 -6.67 -23.50
CA PRO A 51 -11.14 -6.97 -24.96
C PRO A 51 -11.68 -5.88 -25.89
N ARG A 52 -12.25 -4.80 -25.35
CA ARG A 52 -12.70 -3.60 -26.06
C ARG A 52 -11.84 -2.37 -25.76
N ASP A 53 -10.58 -2.60 -25.33
CA ASP A 53 -9.56 -1.57 -25.07
C ASP A 53 -9.90 -0.56 -23.95
N HIS A 54 -10.88 -0.84 -23.08
CA HIS A 54 -11.09 -0.03 -21.89
C HIS A 54 -10.08 -0.46 -20.80
N LEU A 55 -9.38 0.50 -20.21
CA LEU A 55 -8.48 0.25 -19.08
C LEU A 55 -9.25 0.20 -17.76
N LEU A 56 -9.02 -0.86 -17.01
CA LEU A 56 -9.55 -1.07 -15.66
C LEU A 56 -8.38 -0.97 -14.68
N GLN A 57 -8.57 -0.20 -13.61
CA GLN A 57 -7.70 -0.29 -12.44
C GLN A 57 -8.31 -1.32 -11.48
N VAL A 58 -7.59 -2.41 -11.24
CA VAL A 58 -8.06 -3.48 -10.35
C VAL A 58 -7.40 -3.32 -8.99
N ASP A 59 -8.20 -3.34 -7.94
CA ASP A 59 -7.68 -3.39 -6.59
C ASP A 59 -7.48 -4.84 -6.15
N ALA A 60 -6.23 -5.24 -5.94
CA ALA A 60 -5.87 -6.59 -5.51
C ALA A 60 -4.61 -6.53 -4.62
N PRO A 61 -4.52 -7.36 -3.58
CA PRO A 61 -3.34 -7.40 -2.73
C PRO A 61 -2.11 -7.87 -3.51
N LEU A 62 -0.92 -7.45 -3.06
CA LEU A 62 0.35 -7.79 -3.71
C LEU A 62 1.41 -8.09 -2.66
N LEU A 63 2.13 -9.20 -2.83
CA LEU A 63 3.37 -9.50 -2.14
C LEU A 63 4.54 -9.33 -3.11
N LEU A 64 5.51 -8.48 -2.77
CA LEU A 64 6.76 -8.34 -3.49
C LEU A 64 7.86 -9.10 -2.77
N TYR A 65 8.63 -9.88 -3.51
CA TYR A 65 9.87 -10.49 -3.07
C TYR A 65 11.04 -9.85 -3.82
N LEU A 66 11.93 -9.21 -3.05
CA LEU A 66 13.06 -8.41 -3.53
C LEU A 66 14.33 -8.90 -2.83
N PRO A 67 14.94 -10.01 -3.25
CA PRO A 67 16.00 -10.67 -2.50
C PRO A 67 17.23 -9.79 -2.26
N ALA A 68 17.51 -8.84 -3.14
CA ALA A 68 18.63 -7.90 -3.01
C ALA A 68 18.32 -6.68 -2.13
N HIS A 69 17.07 -6.52 -1.67
CA HIS A 69 16.66 -5.37 -0.86
C HIS A 69 16.87 -5.63 0.63
N SER A 70 17.13 -4.59 1.42
CA SER A 70 17.27 -4.68 2.88
C SER A 70 16.02 -5.22 3.58
N ARG A 71 14.83 -5.00 2.98
CA ARG A 71 13.56 -5.59 3.36
C ARG A 71 13.05 -6.42 2.19
N PRO A 72 13.37 -7.72 2.15
CA PRO A 72 13.11 -8.54 0.97
C PRO A 72 11.63 -8.86 0.75
N LEU A 73 10.77 -8.66 1.75
CA LEU A 73 9.35 -8.93 1.67
C LEU A 73 8.54 -7.67 1.94
N LEU A 74 7.73 -7.25 0.96
CA LEU A 74 6.83 -6.11 1.06
C LEU A 74 5.41 -6.55 0.71
N PHE A 75 4.46 -6.29 1.60
CA PHE A 75 3.04 -6.55 1.35
C PHE A 75 2.31 -5.24 1.09
N SER A 76 1.50 -5.21 0.04
CA SER A 76 0.60 -4.11 -0.25
C SER A 76 -0.83 -4.64 -0.24
N PRO A 77 -1.64 -4.29 0.78
CA PRO A 77 -3.02 -4.72 0.87
C PRO A 77 -3.88 -4.10 -0.25
N ALA A 78 -5.05 -4.66 -0.47
CA ALA A 78 -6.11 -4.01 -1.23
C ALA A 78 -6.70 -2.84 -0.41
N GLN A 79 -7.35 -1.87 -1.08
CA GLN A 79 -7.81 -0.64 -0.41
C GLN A 79 -9.02 -0.88 0.51
N ASP A 80 -9.96 -1.72 0.07
CA ASP A 80 -11.23 -1.96 0.77
C ASP A 80 -11.18 -3.20 1.69
N THR A 81 -10.03 -3.43 2.35
CA THR A 81 -9.83 -4.54 3.28
C THR A 81 -9.61 -4.05 4.71
N ASN A 82 -9.88 -4.90 5.68
CA ASN A 82 -9.55 -4.66 7.08
C ASN A 82 -8.27 -5.41 7.49
N SER A 83 -7.71 -5.07 8.65
CA SER A 83 -6.45 -5.63 9.15
C SER A 83 -6.46 -7.16 9.28
N GLU A 84 -7.60 -7.78 9.59
CA GLU A 84 -7.73 -9.24 9.67
C GLU A 84 -7.70 -9.89 8.28
N GLN A 85 -8.38 -9.29 7.30
CA GLN A 85 -8.35 -9.73 5.90
C GLN A 85 -6.95 -9.58 5.32
N ASP A 86 -6.27 -8.47 5.60
CA ASP A 86 -4.90 -8.20 5.16
C ASP A 86 -3.93 -9.23 5.72
N ARG A 87 -4.04 -9.55 7.02
CA ARG A 87 -3.23 -10.58 7.68
C ARG A 87 -3.43 -11.94 7.03
N GLN A 88 -4.68 -12.36 6.80
CA GLN A 88 -4.99 -13.64 6.17
C GLN A 88 -4.48 -13.73 4.73
N GLN A 89 -4.56 -12.64 3.97
CA GLN A 89 -4.04 -12.58 2.60
C GLN A 89 -2.51 -12.66 2.59
N ALA A 90 -1.85 -11.88 3.45
CA ALA A 90 -0.40 -11.89 3.59
C ALA A 90 0.11 -13.28 3.97
N GLU A 91 -0.51 -13.95 4.95
CA GLU A 91 -0.16 -15.31 5.37
C GLU A 91 -0.25 -16.31 4.22
N ARG A 92 -1.32 -16.26 3.42
CA ARG A 92 -1.50 -17.16 2.24
C ARG A 92 -0.40 -16.93 1.21
N PHE A 93 -0.04 -15.68 0.95
CA PHE A 93 1.02 -15.36 -0.02
C PHE A 93 2.40 -15.79 0.50
N LEU A 94 2.68 -15.59 1.79
CA LEU A 94 3.91 -16.04 2.42
C LEU A 94 4.06 -17.56 2.36
N ILE A 95 3.00 -18.32 2.66
CA ILE A 95 2.99 -19.78 2.55
C ILE A 95 3.30 -20.20 1.11
N THR A 96 2.66 -19.56 0.12
CA THR A 96 2.86 -19.86 -1.30
C THR A 96 4.30 -19.56 -1.73
N LEU A 97 4.82 -18.39 -1.38
CA LEU A 97 6.18 -17.98 -1.71
C LEU A 97 7.22 -18.88 -1.02
N ARG A 98 7.04 -19.17 0.28
CA ARG A 98 7.91 -20.09 1.04
C ARG A 98 7.97 -21.47 0.38
N GLY A 99 6.82 -22.00 -0.04
CA GLY A 99 6.77 -23.27 -0.76
C GLY A 99 7.52 -23.25 -2.09
N SER A 100 7.49 -22.13 -2.81
CA SER A 100 8.18 -21.99 -4.10
C SER A 100 9.68 -21.76 -3.93
N LEU A 101 10.12 -21.04 -2.90
CA LEU A 101 11.52 -20.77 -2.59
C LEU A 101 12.25 -21.98 -1.98
N GLY A 102 11.52 -22.83 -1.21
CA GLY A 102 12.11 -23.99 -0.56
C GLY A 102 13.29 -23.62 0.36
N GLU A 103 14.47 -24.19 0.10
CA GLU A 103 15.68 -23.95 0.90
C GLU A 103 16.23 -22.50 0.82
N LYS A 104 15.78 -21.71 -0.17
CA LYS A 104 16.17 -20.29 -0.27
C LYS A 104 15.40 -19.38 0.70
N TRP A 105 14.33 -19.88 1.30
CA TRP A 105 13.56 -19.13 2.29
C TRP A 105 14.38 -18.90 3.57
N GLN A 106 14.30 -17.70 4.12
CA GLN A 106 14.94 -17.32 5.38
C GLN A 106 13.89 -16.77 6.34
N ASP A 107 13.73 -17.41 7.49
CA ASP A 107 12.75 -17.00 8.50
C ASP A 107 13.10 -15.63 9.12
N GLU A 108 14.37 -15.23 9.05
CA GLU A 108 14.90 -13.95 9.50
C GLU A 108 14.25 -12.75 8.79
N TRP A 109 13.76 -12.93 7.58
CA TRP A 109 13.05 -11.86 6.83
C TRP A 109 11.79 -11.38 7.52
N LEU A 110 11.22 -12.17 8.42
CA LEU A 110 10.02 -11.87 9.18
C LEU A 110 10.29 -11.52 10.65
N THR A 111 11.56 -11.46 11.09
CA THR A 111 11.90 -11.19 12.52
C THR A 111 11.36 -9.84 12.99
N GLY A 112 11.32 -8.82 12.11
CA GLY A 112 10.74 -7.50 12.37
C GLY A 112 9.27 -7.36 11.96
N GLY A 113 8.62 -8.48 11.59
CA GLY A 113 7.29 -8.47 10.97
C GLY A 113 7.34 -8.24 9.44
N LEU A 114 6.20 -8.43 8.80
CA LEU A 114 6.05 -8.16 7.38
C LEU A 114 5.85 -6.67 7.14
N SER A 115 6.72 -6.07 6.32
CA SER A 115 6.58 -4.66 5.95
C SER A 115 5.34 -4.45 5.09
N THR A 116 4.41 -3.63 5.57
CA THR A 116 3.18 -3.28 4.84
C THR A 116 3.33 -1.90 4.24
N VAL A 117 3.11 -1.78 2.93
CA VAL A 117 3.24 -0.53 2.17
C VAL A 117 1.95 -0.26 1.40
N PRO A 118 1.28 0.89 1.61
CA PRO A 118 0.12 1.27 0.82
C PRO A 118 0.44 1.28 -0.68
N ARG A 119 -0.53 0.90 -1.52
CA ARG A 119 -0.35 0.82 -2.97
C ARG A 119 0.22 2.11 -3.58
N ALA A 120 -0.31 3.25 -3.14
CA ALA A 120 0.13 4.56 -3.63
C ALA A 120 1.59 4.90 -3.29
N ALA A 121 2.13 4.31 -2.21
CA ALA A 121 3.50 4.55 -1.76
C ALA A 121 4.53 3.58 -2.38
N LEU A 122 4.09 2.47 -3.00
CA LEU A 122 5.00 1.50 -3.61
C LEU A 122 5.98 2.11 -4.63
N PRO A 123 5.56 2.99 -5.56
CA PRO A 123 6.50 3.63 -6.50
C PRO A 123 7.62 4.39 -5.80
N ALA A 124 7.27 5.16 -4.77
CA ALA A 124 8.23 5.91 -3.98
C ALA A 124 9.17 4.99 -3.18
N PHE A 125 8.60 3.95 -2.55
CA PHE A 125 9.36 2.98 -1.78
C PHE A 125 10.37 2.17 -2.63
N LEU A 126 10.06 1.95 -3.91
CA LEU A 126 10.88 1.21 -4.86
C LEU A 126 11.76 2.13 -5.73
N SER A 127 11.83 3.43 -5.45
CA SER A 127 12.71 4.38 -6.14
C SER A 127 14.17 4.19 -5.74
N ASP A 128 15.07 4.82 -6.48
CA ASP A 128 16.51 4.79 -6.16
C ASP A 128 16.84 5.58 -4.88
N ASP A 129 16.00 6.57 -4.54
CA ASP A 129 16.02 7.31 -3.28
C ASP A 129 14.63 7.27 -2.63
N PRO A 130 14.33 6.21 -1.86
CA PRO A 130 13.01 6.03 -1.25
C PRO A 130 12.65 7.13 -0.23
N GLU A 131 13.64 7.65 0.49
CA GLU A 131 13.41 8.66 1.52
C GLU A 131 12.95 9.98 0.90
N ALA A 132 13.67 10.47 -0.11
CA ALA A 132 13.29 11.67 -0.85
C ALA A 132 11.93 11.48 -1.57
N ALA A 133 11.71 10.34 -2.22
CA ALA A 133 10.48 10.07 -2.94
C ALA A 133 9.25 9.96 -2.01
N LEU A 134 9.41 9.38 -0.82
CA LEU A 134 8.34 9.34 0.19
C LEU A 134 8.06 10.73 0.78
N ALA A 135 9.10 11.54 1.02
CA ALA A 135 8.93 12.92 1.46
C ALA A 135 8.16 13.76 0.43
N ASP A 136 8.49 13.62 -0.85
CA ASP A 136 7.77 14.28 -1.95
C ASP A 136 6.30 13.82 -2.04
N LEU A 137 6.05 12.51 -1.90
CA LEU A 137 4.69 11.97 -1.88
C LEU A 137 3.88 12.54 -0.72
N MET A 138 4.45 12.58 0.47
CA MET A 138 3.80 13.18 1.65
C MET A 138 3.50 14.67 1.44
N GLN A 139 4.45 15.43 0.89
CA GLN A 139 4.22 16.85 0.58
C GLN A 139 3.10 17.04 -0.45
N GLN A 140 3.02 16.19 -1.47
CA GLN A 140 1.95 16.23 -2.46
C GLN A 140 0.58 15.94 -1.82
N GLN A 141 0.50 14.94 -0.94
CA GLN A 141 -0.74 14.64 -0.21
C GLN A 141 -1.16 15.78 0.70
N VAL A 142 -0.24 16.39 1.44
CA VAL A 142 -0.53 17.57 2.28
C VAL A 142 -1.02 18.75 1.44
N LYS A 143 -0.48 18.95 0.23
CA LYS A 143 -0.95 20.02 -0.68
C LYS A 143 -2.37 19.76 -1.21
N GLN A 144 -2.79 18.50 -1.27
CA GLN A 144 -4.16 18.12 -1.68
C GLN A 144 -5.19 18.25 -0.56
N LEU A 145 -4.75 18.34 0.69
CA LEU A 145 -5.64 18.65 1.81
C LEU A 145 -6.25 20.03 1.61
N SER A 146 -7.51 20.17 1.95
CA SER A 146 -8.15 21.49 2.00
C SER A 146 -7.43 22.41 3.00
N PRO A 147 -7.54 23.73 2.84
CA PRO A 147 -6.98 24.67 3.81
C PRO A 147 -7.46 24.40 5.24
N ALA A 148 -8.75 24.09 5.43
CA ALA A 148 -9.33 23.84 6.74
C ALA A 148 -8.79 22.56 7.38
N LEU A 149 -8.65 21.48 6.59
CA LEU A 149 -8.11 20.21 7.11
C LEU A 149 -6.61 20.32 7.41
N ARG A 150 -5.88 21.12 6.62
CA ARG A 150 -4.45 21.39 6.86
C ARG A 150 -4.26 22.18 8.16
N GLU A 151 -5.04 23.24 8.38
CA GLU A 151 -5.00 24.03 9.60
C GLU A 151 -5.31 23.18 10.84
N ALA A 152 -6.37 22.37 10.78
CA ALA A 152 -6.73 21.44 11.85
C ALA A 152 -5.63 20.40 12.13
N PHE A 153 -4.96 19.90 11.08
CA PHE A 153 -3.86 18.98 11.24
C PHE A 153 -2.66 19.64 11.93
N ASP A 154 -2.33 20.87 11.55
CA ASP A 154 -1.25 21.65 12.17
C ASP A 154 -1.56 21.94 13.65
N GLU A 155 -2.81 22.29 14.00
CA GLU A 155 -3.25 22.47 15.38
C GLU A 155 -3.08 21.18 16.21
N VAL A 156 -3.48 20.03 15.66
CA VAL A 156 -3.33 18.73 16.32
C VAL A 156 -1.86 18.39 16.53
N LEU A 157 -1.00 18.64 15.56
CA LEU A 157 0.45 18.41 15.72
C LEU A 157 1.05 19.30 16.83
N VAL A 158 0.64 20.56 16.91
CA VAL A 158 1.09 21.48 17.98
C VAL A 158 0.67 20.95 19.35
N VAL A 159 -0.59 20.51 19.51
CA VAL A 159 -1.06 19.96 20.78
C VAL A 159 -0.28 18.71 21.19
N LEU A 160 -0.07 17.79 20.25
CA LEU A 160 0.67 16.56 20.52
C LEU A 160 2.17 16.85 20.81
N ALA A 161 2.76 17.86 20.17
CA ALA A 161 4.12 18.30 20.47
C ALA A 161 4.24 18.85 21.90
N LEU A 162 3.24 19.62 22.34
CA LEU A 162 3.16 20.13 23.73
C LEU A 162 2.96 18.99 24.74
N ASP A 163 2.29 17.91 24.36
CA ASP A 163 2.15 16.68 25.14
C ASP A 163 3.44 15.83 25.14
N GLY A 164 4.50 16.27 24.46
CA GLY A 164 5.82 15.62 24.44
C GLY A 164 5.93 14.45 23.45
N VAL A 165 5.04 14.35 22.46
CA VAL A 165 5.09 13.31 21.43
C VAL A 165 6.29 13.53 20.52
N ASN A 166 7.11 12.50 20.32
CA ASN A 166 8.24 12.53 19.42
C ASN A 166 7.83 11.99 18.02
N PHE A 167 7.62 12.88 17.08
CA PHE A 167 7.18 12.53 15.72
C PHE A 167 8.26 11.89 14.84
N THR A 168 9.51 11.80 15.31
CA THR A 168 10.59 11.17 14.53
C THR A 168 10.59 9.64 14.63
N ALA A 169 9.86 9.08 15.59
CA ALA A 169 9.73 7.64 15.78
C ALA A 169 8.51 7.10 15.01
N GLU A 170 8.71 6.01 14.29
CA GLU A 170 7.65 5.35 13.49
C GLU A 170 6.47 4.92 14.38
N GLY A 171 5.25 5.29 13.98
CA GLY A 171 4.01 4.92 14.68
C GLY A 171 3.67 5.74 15.93
N GLU A 172 4.52 6.67 16.38
CA GLU A 172 4.23 7.48 17.57
C GLU A 172 3.05 8.44 17.35
N LEU A 173 2.90 9.00 16.15
CA LEU A 173 1.74 9.83 15.81
C LEU A 173 0.43 9.03 15.90
N GLU A 174 0.41 7.82 15.38
CA GLU A 174 -0.78 6.95 15.43
C GLU A 174 -1.14 6.57 16.86
N LYS A 175 -0.15 6.19 17.68
CA LYS A 175 -0.34 5.91 19.11
C LYS A 175 -0.83 7.13 19.86
N ALA A 176 -0.27 8.31 19.58
CA ALA A 176 -0.68 9.56 20.22
C ALA A 176 -2.12 9.92 19.87
N LEU A 177 -2.52 9.79 18.59
CA LEU A 177 -3.91 9.99 18.15
C LEU A 177 -4.87 8.93 18.72
N ALA A 178 -4.42 7.69 18.93
CA ALA A 178 -5.21 6.65 19.57
C ALA A 178 -5.45 6.97 21.07
N ALA A 179 -4.47 7.58 21.74
CA ALA A 179 -4.57 8.03 23.11
C ALA A 179 -5.40 9.33 23.28
N ARG A 180 -5.63 10.08 22.19
CA ARG A 180 -6.36 11.37 22.17
C ARG A 180 -7.56 11.30 21.22
N PRO A 181 -8.64 10.59 21.62
CA PRO A 181 -9.84 10.44 20.78
C PRO A 181 -10.52 11.77 20.44
N ASP A 182 -10.34 12.80 21.28
CA ASP A 182 -10.80 14.16 21.05
C ASP A 182 -10.16 14.80 19.79
N LEU A 183 -8.84 14.70 19.66
CA LEU A 183 -8.11 15.23 18.49
C LEU A 183 -8.45 14.45 17.22
N ARG A 184 -8.57 13.14 17.33
CA ARG A 184 -8.98 12.29 16.21
C ARG A 184 -10.40 12.63 15.74
N ALA A 185 -11.34 12.82 16.66
CA ALA A 185 -12.71 13.21 16.34
C ALA A 185 -12.78 14.59 15.67
N HIS A 186 -11.95 15.53 16.11
CA HIS A 186 -11.85 16.86 15.49
C HIS A 186 -11.44 16.79 14.02
N LEU A 187 -10.37 16.03 13.70
CA LEU A 187 -9.95 15.81 12.31
C LEU A 187 -11.03 15.13 11.47
N GLN A 188 -11.71 14.13 12.03
CA GLN A 188 -12.78 13.41 11.35
C GLN A 188 -14.00 14.31 11.05
N GLN A 189 -14.36 15.21 11.96
CA GLN A 189 -15.46 16.15 11.74
C GLN A 189 -15.18 17.11 10.58
N ILE A 190 -13.97 17.64 10.50
CA ILE A 190 -13.59 18.55 9.41
C ILE A 190 -13.58 17.79 8.08
N ALA A 191 -13.00 16.60 8.03
CA ALA A 191 -12.99 15.77 6.84
C ALA A 191 -14.42 15.40 6.37
N ALA A 192 -15.32 15.09 7.30
CA ALA A 192 -16.73 14.77 6.98
C ALA A 192 -17.51 15.98 6.48
N ALA A 193 -17.25 17.18 7.02
CA ALA A 193 -17.90 18.42 6.56
C ALA A 193 -17.56 18.75 5.10
N GLU A 194 -16.35 18.45 4.66
CA GLU A 194 -15.90 18.68 3.28
C GLU A 194 -16.54 17.70 2.28
N THR A 195 -16.68 16.43 2.66
CA THR A 195 -17.32 15.42 1.81
C THR A 195 -18.81 15.66 1.62
N SER A 196 -19.45 16.44 2.51
CA SER A 196 -20.89 16.76 2.43
C SER A 196 -21.20 18.01 1.58
N THR A 197 -20.18 18.75 1.16
CA THR A 197 -20.33 20.03 0.44
C THR A 197 -19.99 19.92 -1.07
N GLY A 198 -19.56 18.74 -1.54
CA GLY A 198 -19.22 18.43 -2.94
C GLY A 198 -20.19 17.45 -3.55
#